data_16009857f5e6b02df0db9bc3ed976f5e
#
_entry.id   16009857f5e6b02df0db9bc3ed976f5e
#
_cell.length_a   1.000
_cell.length_b   1.000
_cell.length_c   1.000
_cell.angle_alpha   90.00
_cell.angle_beta   90.00
_cell.angle_gamma   90.00
#
_symmetry.space_group_name_H-M   'P 1'
#
loop_
_entity.id
_entity.type
_entity.pdbx_description
1 polymer ?
#
loop_
_entity_poly.entity_id
_entity_poly.type
_entity_poly.pdbx_seq_one_letter_code
_entity_poly.pdbx_strand_id
1 'polypeptide(L)'
;MLYIQHIITTCMYYVKLCKKQNEKLLKIYNLGQINTKTYEYKRQLIMSDENMFLDIVKICICILIGKDSTEKLYNYIKNIEFKRWTTTKEFKEILEEIQLRKR
;
A
#
# COMPACT_ATOMS: atom_id res chain seq x y z
N MET A 1 -6.28 5.13 -19.25
CA MET A 1 -4.95 4.58 -19.02
C MET A 1 -5.05 3.29 -18.19
N LEU A 2 -4.93 2.16 -18.90
CA LEU A 2 -5.14 0.83 -18.29
C LEU A 2 -4.14 0.51 -17.17
N TYR A 3 -2.88 0.93 -17.34
CA TYR A 3 -1.86 0.62 -16.33
C TYR A 3 -2.10 1.36 -15.01
N ILE A 4 -2.64 2.58 -15.05
CA ILE A 4 -2.99 3.31 -13.84
C ILE A 4 -4.12 2.61 -13.11
N GLN A 5 -5.13 2.14 -13.84
CA GLN A 5 -6.22 1.34 -13.25
C GLN A 5 -5.71 0.04 -12.64
N HIS A 6 -4.74 -0.59 -13.27
CA HIS A 6 -4.12 -1.81 -12.73
C HIS A 6 -3.38 -1.54 -11.42
N ILE A 7 -2.66 -0.42 -11.35
CA ILE A 7 -1.99 0.00 -10.10
C ILE A 7 -3.03 0.21 -8.99
N ILE A 8 -4.13 0.90 -9.30
CA ILE A 8 -5.21 1.12 -8.34
C ILE A 8 -5.75 -0.22 -7.83
N THR A 9 -6.05 -1.15 -8.73
CA THR A 9 -6.58 -2.47 -8.36
C THR A 9 -5.62 -3.23 -7.46
N THR A 10 -4.33 -3.22 -7.80
CA THR A 10 -3.29 -3.87 -7.00
C THR A 10 -3.19 -3.26 -5.61
N CYS A 11 -3.18 -1.93 -5.51
CA CYS A 11 -3.11 -1.25 -4.23
C CYS A 11 -4.35 -1.51 -3.37
N MET A 12 -5.54 -1.52 -3.98
CA MET A 12 -6.77 -1.81 -3.23
C MET A 12 -6.81 -3.24 -2.71
N TYR A 13 -6.22 -4.18 -3.43
CA TYR A 13 -6.03 -5.54 -2.94
C TYR A 13 -5.19 -5.56 -1.66
N TYR A 14 -4.06 -4.85 -1.64
CA TYR A 14 -3.20 -4.76 -0.46
C TYR A 14 -3.87 -4.00 0.69
N VAL A 15 -4.68 -2.99 0.40
CA VAL A 15 -5.48 -2.30 1.43
C VAL A 15 -6.41 -3.30 2.12
N LYS A 16 -7.08 -4.16 1.36
CA LYS A 16 -7.95 -5.20 1.94
C LYS A 16 -7.16 -6.18 2.81
N LEU A 17 -5.96 -6.56 2.39
CA LEU A 17 -5.09 -7.43 3.19
C LEU A 17 -4.69 -6.76 4.50
N CYS A 18 -4.35 -5.48 4.48
CA CYS A 18 -4.03 -4.71 5.69
C CYS A 18 -5.22 -4.70 6.66
N LYS A 19 -6.43 -4.48 6.15
CA LYS A 19 -7.64 -4.51 6.99
C LYS A 19 -7.86 -5.87 7.62
N LYS A 20 -7.67 -6.95 6.87
CA LYS A 20 -7.78 -8.31 7.42
C LYS A 20 -6.72 -8.58 8.48
N GLN A 21 -5.50 -8.11 8.28
CA GLN A 21 -4.44 -8.25 9.28
C GLN A 21 -4.79 -7.52 10.57
N ASN A 22 -5.35 -6.30 10.47
CA ASN A 22 -5.80 -5.56 11.64
C ASN A 22 -6.94 -6.27 12.37
N GLU A 23 -7.87 -6.86 11.66
CA GLU A 23 -8.96 -7.66 12.28
C GLU A 23 -8.42 -8.86 13.04
N LYS A 24 -7.48 -9.60 12.44
CA LYS A 24 -6.83 -10.74 13.11
C LYS A 24 -6.05 -10.29 14.34
N LEU A 25 -5.33 -9.19 14.24
CA LEU A 25 -4.57 -8.63 15.34
C LEU A 25 -5.49 -8.24 16.51
N LEU A 26 -6.63 -7.62 16.21
CA LEU A 26 -7.61 -7.25 17.22
C LEU A 26 -8.17 -8.49 17.94
N LYS A 27 -8.45 -9.56 17.21
CA LYS A 27 -8.91 -10.83 17.80
C LYS A 27 -7.88 -11.40 18.77
N ILE A 28 -6.61 -11.44 18.37
CA ILE A 28 -5.51 -11.93 19.19
C ILE A 28 -5.39 -11.09 20.47
N TYR A 29 -5.50 -9.78 20.34
CA TYR A 29 -5.47 -8.86 21.47
C TYR A 29 -6.65 -9.10 22.41
N ASN A 30 -7.87 -9.21 21.87
CA ASN A 30 -9.07 -9.43 22.68
C ASN A 30 -9.06 -10.79 23.40
N LEU A 31 -8.34 -11.78 22.86
CA LEU A 31 -8.14 -13.08 23.50
C LEU A 31 -7.04 -13.06 24.57
N GLY A 32 -6.39 -11.91 24.79
CA GLY A 32 -5.33 -11.77 25.78
C GLY A 32 -4.01 -12.43 25.39
N GLN A 33 -3.81 -12.76 24.12
CA GLN A 33 -2.60 -13.44 23.66
C GLN A 33 -1.41 -12.49 23.45
N ILE A 34 -1.66 -11.19 23.35
CA ILE A 34 -0.62 -10.15 23.26
C ILE A 34 -1.02 -8.99 24.19
N ASN A 35 -0.01 -8.24 24.66
CA ASN A 35 -0.25 -7.08 25.50
C ASN A 35 -0.60 -5.85 24.66
N THR A 36 -1.08 -4.80 25.33
CA THR A 36 -1.50 -3.55 24.68
C THR A 36 -0.35 -2.90 23.92
N LYS A 37 0.85 -2.88 24.46
CA LYS A 37 2.01 -2.26 23.82
C LYS A 37 2.36 -2.95 22.51
N THR A 38 2.36 -4.28 22.48
CA THR A 38 2.63 -5.07 21.28
C THR A 38 1.52 -4.86 20.25
N TYR A 39 0.26 -4.85 20.68
CA TYR A 39 -0.89 -4.58 19.81
C TYR A 39 -0.77 -3.21 19.15
N GLU A 40 -0.53 -2.15 19.90
CA GLU A 40 -0.39 -0.80 19.38
C GLU A 40 0.75 -0.69 18.38
N TYR A 41 1.91 -1.28 18.68
CA TYR A 41 3.06 -1.27 17.80
C TYR A 41 2.74 -1.94 16.46
N LYS A 42 2.20 -3.15 16.48
CA LYS A 42 1.87 -3.89 15.26
C LYS A 42 0.77 -3.21 14.46
N ARG A 43 -0.23 -2.66 15.14
CA ARG A 43 -1.31 -1.92 14.50
C ARG A 43 -0.78 -0.71 13.72
N GLN A 44 0.13 0.04 14.32
CA GLN A 44 0.72 1.21 13.67
C GLN A 44 1.50 0.85 12.40
N LEU A 45 2.23 -0.28 12.41
CA LEU A 45 2.95 -0.75 11.24
C LEU A 45 2.00 -1.10 10.08
N ILE A 46 0.91 -1.81 10.40
CA ILE A 46 -0.11 -2.17 9.40
C ILE A 46 -0.78 -0.93 8.83
N MET A 47 -1.15 0.03 9.69
CA MET A 47 -1.79 1.27 9.26
C MET A 47 -0.88 2.13 8.41
N SER A 48 0.42 2.16 8.73
CA SER A 48 1.40 2.87 7.92
C SER A 48 1.44 2.34 6.48
N ASP A 49 1.47 1.02 6.32
CA ASP A 49 1.46 0.39 5.01
C ASP A 49 0.14 0.66 4.27
N GLU A 50 -1.00 0.52 4.96
CA GLU A 50 -2.31 0.81 4.39
C GLU A 50 -2.38 2.24 3.85
N ASN A 51 -1.89 3.21 4.62
CA ASN A 51 -1.88 4.61 4.21
C ASN A 51 -1.01 4.84 2.98
N MET A 52 0.12 4.15 2.87
CA MET A 52 0.99 4.24 1.70
C MET A 52 0.28 3.73 0.44
N PHE A 53 -0.41 2.59 0.53
CA PHE A 53 -1.20 2.07 -0.59
C PHE A 53 -2.31 3.04 -0.98
N LEU A 54 -3.00 3.63 0.00
CA LEU A 54 -4.05 4.62 -0.26
C LEU A 54 -3.50 5.90 -0.90
N ASP A 55 -2.31 6.33 -0.52
CA ASP A 55 -1.67 7.50 -1.14
C ASP A 55 -1.33 7.23 -2.61
N ILE A 56 -0.87 6.03 -2.92
CA ILE A 56 -0.64 5.63 -4.32
C ILE A 56 -1.96 5.70 -5.10
N VAL A 57 -3.05 5.20 -4.54
CA VAL A 57 -4.38 5.25 -5.18
C VAL A 57 -4.80 6.70 -5.43
N LYS A 58 -4.62 7.59 -4.47
CA LYS A 58 -4.94 9.02 -4.63
C LYS A 58 -4.16 9.66 -5.76
N ILE A 59 -2.85 9.38 -5.84
CA ILE A 59 -2.02 9.89 -6.94
C ILE A 59 -2.52 9.37 -8.27
N CYS A 60 -2.84 8.08 -8.35
CA CYS A 60 -3.36 7.46 -9.57
C CYS A 60 -4.68 8.10 -10.01
N ILE A 61 -5.59 8.34 -9.08
CA ILE A 61 -6.86 9.01 -9.39
C ILE A 61 -6.60 10.42 -9.92
N CYS A 62 -5.68 11.16 -9.30
CA CYS A 62 -5.31 12.50 -9.77
C CYS A 62 -4.72 12.47 -11.18
N ILE A 63 -3.95 11.44 -11.53
CA ILE A 63 -3.44 11.26 -12.90
C ILE A 63 -4.60 11.05 -13.87
N LEU A 64 -5.56 10.20 -13.53
CA LEU A 64 -6.70 9.88 -14.39
C LEU A 64 -7.58 11.10 -14.68
N ILE A 65 -7.69 12.02 -13.72
CA ILE A 65 -8.47 13.25 -13.90
C ILE A 65 -7.63 14.44 -14.39
N GLY A 66 -6.36 14.19 -14.75
CA GLY A 66 -5.50 15.20 -15.34
C GLY A 66 -4.88 16.20 -14.36
N LYS A 67 -4.90 15.94 -13.06
CA LYS A 67 -4.37 16.86 -12.03
C LYS A 67 -2.93 16.56 -11.62
N ASP A 68 -2.41 15.39 -11.96
CA ASP A 68 -1.05 14.97 -11.61
C ASP A 68 -0.38 14.26 -12.78
N SER A 69 0.94 14.13 -12.70
CA SER A 69 1.75 13.47 -13.71
C SER A 69 2.17 12.07 -13.28
N THR A 70 2.47 11.22 -14.27
CA THR A 70 3.02 9.89 -14.01
C THR A 70 4.39 9.96 -13.35
N GLU A 71 5.13 11.04 -13.57
CA GLU A 71 6.42 11.28 -12.91
C GLU A 71 6.28 11.39 -11.38
N LYS A 72 5.24 12.06 -10.90
CA LYS A 72 4.96 12.15 -9.47
C LYS A 72 4.72 10.76 -8.87
N LEU A 73 3.95 9.92 -9.55
CA LEU A 73 3.72 8.54 -9.13
C LEU A 73 5.02 7.75 -9.06
N TYR A 74 5.84 7.84 -10.11
CA TYR A 74 7.12 7.15 -10.17
C TYR A 74 8.02 7.55 -9.01
N ASN A 75 8.15 8.86 -8.75
CA ASN A 75 8.99 9.38 -7.67
C ASN A 75 8.48 8.93 -6.30
N TYR A 76 7.16 8.89 -6.11
CA TYR A 76 6.59 8.41 -4.87
C TYR A 76 6.92 6.93 -4.63
N ILE A 77 6.68 6.08 -5.63
CA ILE A 77 6.95 4.65 -5.54
C ILE A 77 8.42 4.36 -5.31
N LYS A 78 9.30 5.10 -5.98
CA LYS A 78 10.75 4.95 -5.85
C LYS A 78 11.24 5.15 -4.42
N ASN A 79 10.60 6.06 -3.68
CA ASN A 79 11.02 6.45 -2.34
C ASN A 79 10.20 5.78 -1.22
N ILE A 80 9.18 4.99 -1.57
CA ILE A 80 8.31 4.35 -0.60
C ILE A 80 9.00 3.15 0.04
N GLU A 81 8.72 2.91 1.34
CA GLU A 81 9.20 1.74 2.04
C GLU A 81 8.11 1.25 2.98
N PHE A 82 7.58 0.05 2.69
CA PHE A 82 6.55 -0.56 3.52
C PHE A 82 7.18 -1.14 4.79
N LYS A 83 6.49 -0.98 5.92
CA LYS A 83 7.00 -1.37 7.23
C LYS A 83 6.83 -2.85 7.53
N ARG A 84 5.73 -3.43 7.07
CA ARG A 84 5.38 -4.82 7.39
C ARG A 84 5.52 -5.78 6.22
N TRP A 85 5.37 -5.27 4.99
CA TRP A 85 5.38 -6.12 3.81
C TRP A 85 6.81 -6.48 3.45
N THR A 86 7.17 -7.73 3.61
CA THR A 86 8.43 -8.28 3.11
C THR A 86 8.47 -8.22 1.58
N THR A 87 7.33 -8.00 0.97
CA THR A 87 7.13 -7.90 -0.47
C THR A 87 7.34 -6.49 -1.02
N THR A 88 7.84 -5.54 -0.22
CA THR A 88 8.07 -4.16 -0.67
C THR A 88 8.86 -4.12 -1.97
N LYS A 89 9.95 -4.89 -2.05
CA LYS A 89 10.78 -4.97 -3.25
C LYS A 89 9.99 -5.51 -4.43
N GLU A 90 9.27 -6.62 -4.24
CA GLU A 90 8.46 -7.24 -5.28
C GLU A 90 7.37 -6.31 -5.79
N PHE A 91 6.71 -5.60 -4.87
CA PHE A 91 5.68 -4.64 -5.22
C PHE A 91 6.26 -3.50 -6.05
N LYS A 92 7.41 -2.95 -5.66
CA LYS A 92 8.09 -1.91 -6.43
C LYS A 92 8.49 -2.39 -7.82
N GLU A 93 9.01 -3.61 -7.93
CA GLU A 93 9.39 -4.20 -9.22
C GLU A 93 8.18 -4.33 -10.15
N ILE A 94 7.03 -4.77 -9.62
CA ILE A 94 5.81 -4.87 -10.40
C ILE A 94 5.37 -3.51 -10.92
N LEU A 95 5.37 -2.50 -10.06
CA LEU A 95 4.97 -1.15 -10.44
C LEU A 95 5.92 -0.53 -11.46
N GLU A 96 7.23 -0.72 -11.27
CA GLU A 96 8.23 -0.25 -12.22
C GLU A 96 8.07 -0.92 -13.59
N GLU A 97 7.85 -2.23 -13.61
CA GLU A 97 7.61 -2.97 -14.85
C GLU A 97 6.37 -2.45 -15.59
N ILE A 98 5.28 -2.24 -14.87
CA ILE A 98 4.05 -1.70 -15.45
C ILE A 98 4.32 -0.32 -16.06
N GLN A 99 5.09 0.52 -15.40
CA GLN A 99 5.43 1.85 -15.88
C GLN A 99 6.33 1.79 -17.11
N LEU A 100 7.33 0.90 -17.13
CA LEU A 100 8.25 0.75 -18.26
C LEU A 100 7.54 0.29 -19.53
N ARG A 101 6.53 -0.56 -19.41
CA ARG A 101 5.75 -1.04 -20.56
C ARG A 101 4.98 0.07 -21.28
N LYS A 102 4.86 1.24 -20.66
CA LYS A 102 4.13 2.38 -21.21
C LYS A 102 5.02 3.39 -21.93
N ARG A 103 6.29 3.21 -21.85
CA ARG A 103 7.24 4.04 -22.63
C ARG A 103 7.35 3.49 -24.10
#